data_effe0451cff0c9248de6bdc6dbe1daa2
#
_entry.id   effe0451cff0c9248de6bdc6dbe1daa2
#
_cell.length_a   1.000
_cell.length_b   1.000
_cell.length_c   1.000
_cell.angle_alpha   90.00
_cell.angle_beta   90.00
_cell.angle_gamma   90.00
#
_symmetry.space_group_name_H-M   'P 1'
#
loop_
_entity.id
_entity.type
_entity.pdbx_description
1 polymer ?
#
loop_
_entity_poly.entity_id
_entity_poly.type
_entity_poly.pdbx_seq_one_letter_code
_entity_poly.pdbx_strand_id
1 'polypeptide(L)'
;PDDAFQVVCLANTKHRPFKGLRQLIAGMHLIEDPRVHLIHLGDYDEADYQLAQQGPAAARIHMLGLRKDAVHFLPGKDVCICPSIRDASPRSEAMACKVACIVTDIPGARELVVDGQTGMIIRPDSPEAIAASIGTLARDPEKTKAFGEAGYQRIITHYTMEKYVQNLTNVFQQVIDK
;
A
#
# COMPACT_ATOMS: atom_id res chain seq x y z
N PRO A 1 7.71 -17.25 -8.91
CA PRO A 1 6.77 -18.20 -9.54
C PRO A 1 5.79 -17.41 -10.41
N ASP A 2 5.31 -18.02 -11.51
CA ASP A 2 4.38 -17.36 -12.46
C ASP A 2 2.98 -17.13 -11.85
N ASP A 3 2.67 -17.82 -10.75
CA ASP A 3 1.42 -17.74 -9.99
C ASP A 3 1.56 -16.93 -8.68
N ALA A 4 2.66 -16.21 -8.48
CA ALA A 4 2.89 -15.44 -7.27
C ALA A 4 1.89 -14.30 -7.11
N PHE A 5 1.27 -14.20 -5.93
CA PHE A 5 0.51 -13.03 -5.51
C PHE A 5 1.47 -12.00 -4.90
N GLN A 6 1.64 -10.89 -5.58
CA GLN A 6 2.69 -9.93 -5.30
C GLN A 6 2.17 -8.71 -4.53
N VAL A 7 2.60 -8.61 -3.29
CA VAL A 7 2.31 -7.48 -2.40
C VAL A 7 3.50 -6.53 -2.40
N VAL A 8 3.28 -5.27 -2.74
CA VAL A 8 4.32 -4.23 -2.75
C VAL A 8 4.14 -3.27 -1.59
N CYS A 9 5.22 -2.92 -0.91
CA CYS A 9 5.28 -1.85 0.07
C CYS A 9 6.35 -0.83 -0.36
N LEU A 10 5.91 0.40 -0.67
CA LEU A 10 6.79 1.52 -1.00
C LEU A 10 6.92 2.41 0.23
N ALA A 11 8.00 2.27 1.00
CA ALA A 11 8.19 3.07 2.20
C ALA A 11 9.66 3.15 2.61
N ASN A 12 10.14 4.35 2.88
CA ASN A 12 11.39 4.57 3.59
C ASN A 12 11.13 4.40 5.08
N THR A 13 11.67 3.33 5.66
CA THR A 13 11.33 2.89 7.02
C THR A 13 12.47 3.02 8.01
N LYS A 14 13.70 3.26 7.53
CA LYS A 14 14.88 3.44 8.38
C LYS A 14 14.66 4.58 9.39
N HIS A 15 14.81 4.26 10.67
CA HIS A 15 14.55 5.17 11.80
C HIS A 15 13.09 5.70 11.86
N ARG A 16 12.15 5.01 11.19
CA ARG A 16 10.72 5.40 11.12
C ARG A 16 9.80 4.22 11.45
N PRO A 17 9.81 3.73 12.70
CA PRO A 17 9.03 2.56 13.10
C PRO A 17 7.53 2.74 12.88
N PHE A 18 7.05 3.99 12.88
CA PHE A 18 5.65 4.34 12.59
C PHE A 18 5.21 4.04 11.14
N LYS A 19 6.13 3.72 10.25
CA LYS A 19 5.79 3.26 8.88
C LYS A 19 5.28 1.81 8.84
N GLY A 20 5.37 1.08 9.95
CA GLY A 20 4.72 -0.21 10.13
C GLY A 20 5.38 -1.38 9.41
N LEU A 21 6.66 -1.28 9.03
CA LEU A 21 7.37 -2.38 8.37
C LEU A 21 7.44 -3.63 9.25
N ARG A 22 7.67 -3.48 10.56
CA ARG A 22 7.72 -4.63 11.49
C ARG A 22 6.38 -5.35 11.58
N GLN A 23 5.29 -4.60 11.61
CA GLN A 23 3.93 -5.15 11.59
C GLN A 23 3.65 -5.89 10.27
N LEU A 24 4.14 -5.34 9.15
CA LEU A 24 4.01 -5.98 7.85
C LEU A 24 4.80 -7.29 7.79
N ILE A 25 6.04 -7.30 8.25
CA ILE A 25 6.88 -8.51 8.33
C ILE A 25 6.19 -9.55 9.22
N ALA A 26 5.73 -9.16 10.42
CA ALA A 26 5.01 -10.04 11.32
C ALA A 26 3.72 -10.59 10.67
N GLY A 27 2.96 -9.73 9.96
CA GLY A 27 1.78 -10.16 9.22
C GLY A 27 2.10 -11.15 8.11
N MET A 28 3.20 -10.96 7.37
CA MET A 28 3.66 -11.93 6.36
C MET A 28 3.97 -13.30 6.96
N HIS A 29 4.54 -13.35 8.17
CA HIS A 29 4.82 -14.62 8.86
C HIS A 29 3.57 -15.37 9.30
N LEU A 30 2.41 -14.69 9.39
CA LEU A 30 1.11 -15.33 9.67
C LEU A 30 0.42 -15.88 8.40
N ILE A 31 0.91 -15.53 7.20
CA ILE A 31 0.31 -15.99 5.94
C ILE A 31 0.91 -17.33 5.55
N GLU A 32 0.05 -18.36 5.49
CA GLU A 32 0.45 -19.73 5.11
C GLU A 32 0.51 -19.93 3.58
N ASP A 33 -0.24 -19.16 2.79
CA ASP A 33 -0.28 -19.28 1.33
C ASP A 33 1.10 -19.01 0.72
N PRO A 34 1.76 -20.04 0.13
CA PRO A 34 3.12 -19.91 -0.40
C PRO A 34 3.21 -19.01 -1.63
N ARG A 35 2.09 -18.67 -2.28
CA ARG A 35 2.05 -17.78 -3.45
C ARG A 35 2.22 -16.32 -3.06
N VAL A 36 1.93 -15.95 -1.80
CA VAL A 36 2.00 -14.56 -1.35
C VAL A 36 3.43 -14.14 -1.09
N HIS A 37 3.93 -13.19 -1.88
CA HIS A 37 5.25 -12.61 -1.77
C HIS A 37 5.18 -11.12 -1.46
N LEU A 38 6.01 -10.65 -0.52
CA LEU A 38 6.20 -9.23 -0.21
C LEU A 38 7.42 -8.70 -0.93
N ILE A 39 7.27 -7.56 -1.60
CA ILE A 39 8.36 -6.78 -2.20
C ILE A 39 8.39 -5.43 -1.48
N HIS A 40 9.38 -5.23 -0.62
CA HIS A 40 9.62 -3.94 0.04
C HIS A 40 10.65 -3.11 -0.73
N LEU A 41 10.28 -1.89 -1.08
CA LEU A 41 11.08 -0.90 -1.78
C LEU A 41 11.20 0.35 -0.90
N GLY A 42 12.40 0.64 -0.46
CA GLY A 42 12.73 1.73 0.44
C GLY A 42 13.87 1.35 1.39
N ASP A 43 14.36 2.31 2.14
CA ASP A 43 15.36 2.04 3.16
C ASP A 43 14.76 1.28 4.36
N TYR A 44 15.61 0.59 5.11
CA TYR A 44 15.22 -0.14 6.33
C TYR A 44 16.40 -0.24 7.29
N ASP A 45 16.12 -0.55 8.54
CA ASP A 45 17.14 -0.85 9.54
C ASP A 45 17.57 -2.33 9.46
N GLU A 46 18.82 -2.62 9.82
CA GLU A 46 19.34 -4.00 9.84
C GLU A 46 18.48 -4.93 10.69
N ALA A 47 17.94 -4.44 11.80
CA ALA A 47 17.03 -5.22 12.65
C ALA A 47 15.74 -5.64 11.92
N ASP A 48 15.23 -4.80 11.01
CA ASP A 48 14.05 -5.12 10.21
C ASP A 48 14.37 -6.18 9.15
N TYR A 49 15.57 -6.10 8.56
CA TYR A 49 16.05 -7.13 7.65
C TYR A 49 16.19 -8.49 8.35
N GLN A 50 16.78 -8.51 9.53
CA GLN A 50 16.93 -9.75 10.32
C GLN A 50 15.57 -10.35 10.69
N LEU A 51 14.58 -9.53 11.06
CA LEU A 51 13.22 -9.99 11.29
C LEU A 51 12.60 -10.62 10.03
N ALA A 52 12.82 -10.03 8.86
CA ALA A 52 12.30 -10.55 7.59
C ALA A 52 12.93 -11.91 7.22
N GLN A 53 14.19 -12.15 7.61
CA GLN A 53 14.92 -13.40 7.32
C GLN A 53 14.65 -14.50 8.34
N GLN A 54 13.94 -14.21 9.42
CA GLN A 54 13.64 -15.18 10.50
C GLN A 54 12.13 -15.48 10.51
N GLY A 55 11.76 -16.72 10.21
CA GLY A 55 10.38 -17.15 10.30
C GLY A 55 9.83 -17.78 9.00
N PRO A 56 8.57 -18.23 9.03
CA PRO A 56 8.01 -19.08 7.98
C PRO A 56 7.85 -18.40 6.61
N ALA A 57 7.81 -17.08 6.56
CA ALA A 57 7.72 -16.33 5.30
C ALA A 57 9.05 -15.78 4.79
N ALA A 58 10.20 -16.09 5.41
CA ALA A 58 11.50 -15.51 5.08
C ALA A 58 11.84 -15.58 3.57
N ALA A 59 11.61 -16.72 2.94
CA ALA A 59 11.85 -16.91 1.51
C ALA A 59 10.90 -16.10 0.58
N ARG A 60 9.84 -15.50 1.15
CA ARG A 60 8.79 -14.76 0.44
C ARG A 60 8.81 -13.26 0.74
N ILE A 61 9.77 -12.79 1.55
CA ILE A 61 9.95 -11.38 1.88
C ILE A 61 11.20 -10.86 1.17
N HIS A 62 11.01 -10.00 0.19
CA HIS A 62 12.07 -9.45 -0.64
C HIS A 62 12.32 -7.98 -0.28
N MET A 63 13.44 -7.71 0.42
CA MET A 63 13.85 -6.38 0.85
C MET A 63 14.83 -5.79 -0.18
N LEU A 64 14.34 -4.98 -1.12
CA LEU A 64 15.12 -4.52 -2.28
C LEU A 64 15.88 -3.21 -2.04
N GLY A 65 15.72 -2.60 -0.87
CA GLY A 65 16.39 -1.35 -0.52
C GLY A 65 15.84 -0.12 -1.26
N LEU A 66 16.56 0.98 -1.11
CA LEU A 66 16.19 2.25 -1.73
C LEU A 66 16.39 2.19 -3.25
N ARG A 67 15.34 2.51 -4.01
CA ARG A 67 15.37 2.55 -5.46
C ARG A 67 14.73 3.83 -6.00
N LYS A 68 15.40 4.45 -6.99
CA LYS A 68 14.88 5.65 -7.68
C LYS A 68 13.71 5.32 -8.62
N ASP A 69 13.63 4.08 -9.08
CA ASP A 69 12.63 3.54 -10.01
C ASP A 69 11.51 2.76 -9.30
N ALA A 70 11.34 2.95 -7.99
CA ALA A 70 10.40 2.18 -7.16
C ALA A 70 8.96 2.17 -7.71
N VAL A 71 8.49 3.30 -8.27
CA VAL A 71 7.15 3.39 -8.86
C VAL A 71 6.98 2.48 -10.07
N HIS A 72 8.03 2.19 -10.82
CA HIS A 72 8.00 1.29 -11.98
C HIS A 72 7.78 -0.19 -11.59
N PHE A 73 7.88 -0.51 -10.30
CA PHE A 73 7.53 -1.85 -9.79
C PHE A 73 6.03 -2.04 -9.54
N LEU A 74 5.22 -0.98 -9.59
CA LEU A 74 3.78 -1.08 -9.31
C LEU A 74 2.99 -1.75 -10.44
N PRO A 75 3.20 -1.44 -11.72
CA PRO A 75 2.40 -2.06 -12.78
C PRO A 75 2.47 -3.58 -12.75
N GLY A 76 1.30 -4.23 -12.82
CA GLY A 76 1.18 -5.69 -12.82
C GLY A 76 1.35 -6.35 -11.45
N LYS A 77 1.38 -5.57 -10.35
CA LYS A 77 1.31 -6.11 -8.99
C LYS A 77 -0.13 -6.25 -8.54
N ASP A 78 -0.37 -7.17 -7.61
CA ASP A 78 -1.73 -7.44 -7.13
C ASP A 78 -2.16 -6.42 -6.09
N VAL A 79 -1.30 -6.15 -5.10
CA VAL A 79 -1.60 -5.29 -3.95
C VAL A 79 -0.45 -4.35 -3.64
N CYS A 80 -0.78 -3.09 -3.35
CA CYS A 80 0.09 -2.15 -2.66
C CYS A 80 -0.40 -1.97 -1.23
N ILE A 81 0.45 -2.28 -0.25
CA ILE A 81 0.12 -2.12 1.16
C ILE A 81 0.85 -0.93 1.78
N CYS A 82 0.11 -0.14 2.56
CA CYS A 82 0.64 0.95 3.35
C CYS A 82 0.30 0.74 4.83
N PRO A 83 1.17 0.08 5.59
CA PRO A 83 0.90 -0.33 6.97
C PRO A 83 1.23 0.75 8.00
N SER A 84 1.35 2.02 7.58
CA SER A 84 1.74 3.14 8.46
C SER A 84 0.82 3.30 9.66
N ILE A 85 1.40 3.65 10.81
CA ILE A 85 0.68 3.81 12.08
C ILE A 85 0.23 5.27 12.29
N ARG A 86 0.92 6.25 11.68
CA ARG A 86 0.68 7.68 11.94
C ARG A 86 0.54 8.55 10.72
N ASP A 87 1.31 8.33 9.67
CA ASP A 87 1.32 9.22 8.52
C ASP A 87 0.99 8.51 7.21
N ALA A 88 0.40 9.28 6.30
CA ALA A 88 0.07 8.79 4.98
C ALA A 88 1.33 8.50 4.16
N SER A 89 1.30 7.40 3.43
CA SER A 89 2.29 7.06 2.40
C SER A 89 1.64 7.10 1.01
N PRO A 90 2.42 7.27 -0.06
CA PRO A 90 1.87 7.39 -1.41
C PRO A 90 1.08 6.12 -1.80
N ARG A 91 -0.16 6.35 -2.22
CA ARG A 91 -1.10 5.31 -2.70
C ARG A 91 -1.70 5.68 -4.04
N SER A 92 -1.68 6.97 -4.35
CA SER A 92 -2.13 7.52 -5.61
C SER A 92 -1.43 6.88 -6.79
N GLU A 93 -0.13 6.62 -6.67
CA GLU A 93 0.68 5.95 -7.68
C GLU A 93 0.23 4.50 -7.90
N ALA A 94 -0.04 3.77 -6.82
CA ALA A 94 -0.53 2.39 -6.91
C ALA A 94 -1.93 2.35 -7.55
N MET A 95 -2.83 3.22 -7.10
CA MET A 95 -4.17 3.33 -7.68
C MET A 95 -4.11 3.76 -9.16
N ALA A 96 -3.22 4.67 -9.53
CA ALA A 96 -3.00 5.05 -10.93
C ALA A 96 -2.47 3.91 -11.80
N CYS A 97 -1.81 2.92 -11.20
CA CYS A 97 -1.36 1.69 -11.85
C CYS A 97 -2.39 0.55 -11.80
N LYS A 98 -3.63 0.80 -11.36
CA LYS A 98 -4.69 -0.20 -11.18
C LYS A 98 -4.32 -1.30 -10.17
N VAL A 99 -3.48 -0.99 -9.19
CA VAL A 99 -3.09 -1.90 -8.11
C VAL A 99 -4.04 -1.73 -6.93
N ALA A 100 -4.58 -2.82 -6.40
CA ALA A 100 -5.43 -2.79 -5.22
C ALA A 100 -4.66 -2.25 -4.01
N CYS A 101 -5.31 -1.41 -3.18
CA CYS A 101 -4.65 -0.82 -2.03
C CYS A 101 -5.17 -1.40 -0.71
N ILE A 102 -4.26 -1.77 0.18
CA ILE A 102 -4.53 -2.01 1.60
C ILE A 102 -3.88 -0.88 2.39
N VAL A 103 -4.65 -0.18 3.20
CA VAL A 103 -4.17 0.95 4.00
C VAL A 103 -4.65 0.84 5.43
N THR A 104 -3.88 1.37 6.36
CA THR A 104 -4.30 1.47 7.75
C THR A 104 -5.27 2.64 7.96
N ASP A 105 -6.16 2.53 8.95
CA ASP A 105 -7.13 3.56 9.32
C ASP A 105 -6.44 4.70 10.08
N ILE A 106 -5.82 5.59 9.32
CA ILE A 106 -5.14 6.79 9.82
C ILE A 106 -5.62 8.02 9.04
N PRO A 107 -5.43 9.24 9.57
CA PRO A 107 -5.76 10.47 8.84
C PRO A 107 -5.19 10.48 7.41
N GLY A 108 -5.99 10.92 6.45
CA GLY A 108 -5.65 10.95 5.02
C GLY A 108 -5.81 9.61 4.27
N ALA A 109 -5.91 8.47 4.95
CA ALA A 109 -6.13 7.18 4.28
C ALA A 109 -7.51 7.12 3.61
N ARG A 110 -8.56 7.54 4.35
CA ARG A 110 -9.95 7.57 3.89
C ARG A 110 -10.24 8.61 2.79
N GLU A 111 -9.34 9.54 2.57
CA GLU A 111 -9.48 10.51 1.48
C GLU A 111 -9.26 9.82 0.13
N LEU A 112 -8.27 8.94 0.04
CA LEU A 112 -7.93 8.23 -1.19
C LEU A 112 -8.67 6.91 -1.33
N VAL A 113 -8.67 6.08 -0.27
CA VAL A 113 -9.23 4.73 -0.32
C VAL A 113 -10.62 4.72 0.31
N VAL A 114 -11.58 4.18 -0.42
CA VAL A 114 -12.95 3.90 0.06
C VAL A 114 -13.00 2.42 0.41
N ASP A 115 -13.19 2.12 1.70
CA ASP A 115 -13.18 0.75 2.22
C ASP A 115 -14.22 -0.14 1.53
N GLY A 116 -13.80 -1.33 1.11
CA GLY A 116 -14.65 -2.29 0.41
C GLY A 116 -15.04 -1.90 -1.03
N GLN A 117 -14.57 -0.76 -1.56
CA GLN A 117 -14.86 -0.29 -2.92
C GLN A 117 -13.61 -0.09 -3.75
N THR A 118 -12.63 0.67 -3.26
CA THR A 118 -11.38 0.98 -3.98
C THR A 118 -10.15 0.40 -3.29
N GLY A 119 -10.34 -0.44 -2.27
CA GLY A 119 -9.31 -1.07 -1.47
C GLY A 119 -9.84 -1.50 -0.13
N MET A 120 -8.95 -1.81 0.79
CA MET A 120 -9.27 -2.19 2.18
C MET A 120 -8.64 -1.22 3.16
N ILE A 121 -9.42 -0.82 4.18
CA ILE A 121 -8.93 -0.04 5.32
C ILE A 121 -8.88 -0.95 6.52
N ILE A 122 -7.70 -1.11 7.11
CA ILE A 122 -7.46 -2.03 8.21
C ILE A 122 -7.02 -1.31 9.48
N ARG A 123 -7.18 -1.95 10.63
CA ARG A 123 -6.69 -1.43 11.92
C ARG A 123 -5.17 -1.24 11.86
N PRO A 124 -4.63 -0.07 12.29
CA PRO A 124 -3.19 0.13 12.40
C PRO A 124 -2.59 -0.76 13.49
N ASP A 125 -1.28 -0.96 13.42
CA ASP A 125 -0.50 -1.73 14.40
C ASP A 125 -1.03 -3.17 14.64
N SER A 126 -1.49 -3.84 13.56
CA SER A 126 -2.07 -5.20 13.65
C SER A 126 -1.55 -6.11 12.55
N PRO A 127 -0.56 -6.96 12.87
CA PRO A 127 -0.11 -8.04 11.96
C PRO A 127 -1.24 -8.96 11.50
N GLU A 128 -2.19 -9.27 12.38
CA GLU A 128 -3.33 -10.13 12.07
C GLU A 128 -4.27 -9.49 11.01
N ALA A 129 -4.53 -8.18 11.15
CA ALA A 129 -5.35 -7.46 10.15
C ALA A 129 -4.63 -7.38 8.80
N ILE A 130 -3.32 -7.21 8.80
CA ILE A 130 -2.47 -7.26 7.61
C ILE A 130 -2.59 -8.63 6.94
N ALA A 131 -2.35 -9.71 7.69
CA ALA A 131 -2.41 -11.07 7.17
C ALA A 131 -3.80 -11.42 6.64
N ALA A 132 -4.86 -11.09 7.37
CA ALA A 132 -6.24 -11.35 6.97
C ALA A 132 -6.62 -10.61 5.68
N SER A 133 -6.24 -9.33 5.54
CA SER A 133 -6.55 -8.53 4.36
C SER A 133 -5.81 -9.01 3.12
N ILE A 134 -4.51 -9.28 3.22
CA ILE A 134 -3.72 -9.85 2.13
C ILE A 134 -4.29 -11.21 1.73
N GLY A 135 -4.55 -12.09 2.70
CA GLY A 135 -5.11 -13.42 2.44
C GLY A 135 -6.51 -13.36 1.81
N THR A 136 -7.32 -12.36 2.14
CA THR A 136 -8.64 -12.15 1.51
C THR A 136 -8.47 -11.83 0.02
N LEU A 137 -7.56 -10.93 -0.33
CA LEU A 137 -7.35 -10.54 -1.73
C LEU A 137 -6.62 -11.65 -2.51
N ALA A 138 -5.70 -12.39 -1.89
CA ALA A 138 -5.00 -13.50 -2.54
C ALA A 138 -5.95 -14.66 -2.91
N ARG A 139 -7.04 -14.84 -2.16
CA ARG A 139 -8.07 -15.86 -2.46
C ARG A 139 -9.14 -15.39 -3.45
N ASP A 140 -9.22 -14.09 -3.75
CA ASP A 140 -10.24 -13.51 -4.61
C ASP A 140 -9.59 -12.55 -5.63
N PRO A 141 -8.99 -13.09 -6.71
CA PRO A 141 -8.35 -12.28 -7.75
C PRO A 141 -9.30 -11.30 -8.45
N GLU A 142 -10.57 -11.68 -8.60
CA GLU A 142 -11.58 -10.80 -9.22
C GLU A 142 -11.85 -9.57 -8.36
N LYS A 143 -11.99 -9.75 -7.06
CA LYS A 143 -12.12 -8.63 -6.11
C LYS A 143 -10.87 -7.76 -6.09
N THR A 144 -9.69 -8.36 -6.14
CA THR A 144 -8.41 -7.64 -6.18
C THR A 144 -8.35 -6.75 -7.43
N LYS A 145 -8.68 -7.30 -8.60
CA LYS A 145 -8.73 -6.57 -9.85
C LYS A 145 -9.81 -5.47 -9.84
N ALA A 146 -10.99 -5.76 -9.29
CA ALA A 146 -12.07 -4.80 -9.17
C ALA A 146 -11.66 -3.60 -8.30
N PHE A 147 -10.97 -3.82 -7.18
CA PHE A 147 -10.44 -2.74 -6.35
C PHE A 147 -9.40 -1.89 -7.07
N GLY A 148 -8.50 -2.51 -7.83
CA GLY A 148 -7.51 -1.80 -8.64
C GLY A 148 -8.17 -0.91 -9.68
N GLU A 149 -9.14 -1.42 -10.42
CA GLU A 149 -9.88 -0.65 -11.44
C GLU A 149 -10.70 0.49 -10.81
N ALA A 150 -11.43 0.22 -9.74
CA ALA A 150 -12.20 1.25 -9.04
C ALA A 150 -11.29 2.34 -8.43
N GLY A 151 -10.13 1.94 -7.90
CA GLY A 151 -9.09 2.86 -7.42
C GLY A 151 -8.56 3.77 -8.53
N TYR A 152 -8.27 3.20 -9.70
CA TYR A 152 -7.84 3.97 -10.88
C TYR A 152 -8.90 4.99 -11.30
N GLN A 153 -10.16 4.57 -11.43
CA GLN A 153 -11.26 5.46 -11.79
C GLN A 153 -11.39 6.61 -10.79
N ARG A 154 -11.22 6.35 -9.50
CA ARG A 154 -11.23 7.39 -8.48
C ARG A 154 -10.10 8.41 -8.66
N ILE A 155 -8.88 7.95 -8.95
CA ILE A 155 -7.72 8.84 -9.17
C ILE A 155 -7.96 9.75 -10.38
N ILE A 156 -8.32 9.19 -11.53
CA ILE A 156 -8.48 10.00 -12.75
C ILE A 156 -9.69 10.93 -12.71
N THR A 157 -10.66 10.65 -11.82
CA THR A 157 -11.85 11.51 -11.67
C THR A 157 -11.63 12.65 -10.67
N HIS A 158 -10.90 12.40 -9.57
CA HIS A 158 -10.88 13.32 -8.43
C HIS A 158 -9.50 13.89 -8.09
N TYR A 159 -8.40 13.25 -8.52
CA TYR A 159 -7.04 13.56 -8.04
C TYR A 159 -6.05 13.84 -9.17
N THR A 160 -6.55 14.32 -10.32
CA THR A 160 -5.67 14.81 -11.41
C THR A 160 -5.11 16.19 -11.10
N MET A 161 -4.06 16.59 -11.81
CA MET A 161 -3.46 17.91 -11.68
C MET A 161 -4.48 19.01 -12.05
N GLU A 162 -5.31 18.77 -13.06
CA GLU A 162 -6.36 19.72 -13.48
C GLU A 162 -7.36 19.97 -12.35
N LYS A 163 -7.79 18.89 -11.67
CA LYS A 163 -8.70 18.99 -10.51
C LYS A 163 -8.03 19.70 -9.33
N TYR A 164 -6.78 19.43 -9.09
CA TYR A 164 -6.02 20.12 -8.04
C TYR A 164 -5.96 21.61 -8.31
N VAL A 165 -5.54 22.02 -9.52
CA VAL A 165 -5.47 23.44 -9.91
C VAL A 165 -6.83 24.11 -9.82
N GLN A 166 -7.89 23.48 -10.33
CA GLN A 166 -9.25 24.01 -10.25
C GLN A 166 -9.70 24.24 -8.81
N ASN A 167 -9.49 23.25 -7.93
CA ASN A 167 -9.87 23.35 -6.51
C ASN A 167 -9.10 24.47 -5.81
N LEU A 168 -7.80 24.58 -6.07
CA LEU A 168 -6.96 25.62 -5.49
C LEU A 168 -7.40 27.03 -5.97
N THR A 169 -7.67 27.18 -7.27
CA THR A 169 -8.19 28.44 -7.85
C THR A 169 -9.51 28.85 -7.20
N ASN A 170 -10.43 27.90 -7.01
CA ASN A 170 -11.73 28.18 -6.37
C ASN A 170 -11.53 28.67 -4.92
N VAL A 171 -10.59 28.07 -4.17
CA VAL A 171 -10.28 28.52 -2.79
C VAL A 171 -9.73 29.96 -2.79
N PHE A 172 -8.81 30.27 -3.69
CA PHE A 172 -8.27 31.62 -3.80
C PHE A 172 -9.36 32.63 -4.17
N GLN A 173 -10.22 32.30 -5.13
CA GLN A 173 -11.33 33.20 -5.53
C GLN A 173 -12.25 33.50 -4.34
N GLN A 174 -12.63 32.47 -3.55
CA GLN A 174 -13.45 32.66 -2.35
C GLN A 174 -12.83 33.58 -1.29
N VAL A 175 -11.49 33.66 -1.24
CA VAL A 175 -10.78 34.56 -0.30
C VAL A 175 -10.71 35.99 -0.84
N ILE A 176 -10.54 36.16 -2.17
CA ILE A 176 -10.43 37.48 -2.84
C ILE A 176 -11.78 38.17 -2.85
N ASP A 177 -12.89 37.46 -3.02
CA ASP A 177 -14.25 37.98 -3.11
C ASP A 177 -14.86 38.35 -1.74
N LYS A 178 -14.12 38.18 -0.63
CA LYS A 178 -14.49 38.65 0.73
C LYS A 178 -13.88 39.96 1.10
#